data_1d9fcd1dc1dff96c68e1e8c881f52cf1
#
_entry.id   1d9fcd1dc1dff96c68e1e8c881f52cf1
#
_cell.length_a   1.000
_cell.length_b   1.000
_cell.length_c   1.000
_cell.angle_alpha   90.00
_cell.angle_beta   90.00
_cell.angle_gamma   90.00
#
_symmetry.space_group_name_H-M   'P 1'
#
loop_
_entity.id
_entity.type
_entity.pdbx_description
1 polymer ?
#
loop_
_entity_poly.entity_id
_entity_poly.type
_entity_poly.pdbx_seq_one_letter_code
_entity_poly.pdbx_strand_id
1 'polypeptide(L)'
;MNTEYLTQEAVKLLCRLVEIPRTSREEKDAADMLEKYMKYDCSMDVKREGNNLWCMAPGYEKSRPTLMLNAHIDTVKPTSAWKHNPHQATSEDDTIYGLGTNDDGASLVSLLQVFRSLKDEQLPYNLLLALSAEEEVSGKNGMEHLLTILPKIDVALVGEPTGMHPAVAEKGLMVLDLTAHGISGHAARNEGDNAIYHAMEDIAWLKDF
;
A
#
# COMPACT_ATOMS: atom_id res chain seq x y z
N MET A 1 7.31 -21.42 14.24
CA MET A 1 8.01 -20.31 14.97
C MET A 1 7.13 -19.83 16.10
N ASN A 2 7.74 -19.25 17.20
CA ASN A 2 6.95 -18.68 18.32
C ASN A 2 6.30 -17.35 17.87
N THR A 3 5.01 -17.15 18.16
CA THR A 3 4.26 -15.94 17.80
C THR A 3 4.87 -14.68 18.41
N GLU A 4 5.33 -14.73 19.66
CA GLU A 4 5.98 -13.59 20.31
C GLU A 4 7.24 -13.12 19.56
N TYR A 5 8.07 -14.05 19.11
CA TYR A 5 9.24 -13.74 18.28
C TYR A 5 8.83 -13.08 16.96
N LEU A 6 7.81 -13.62 16.27
CA LEU A 6 7.33 -13.07 15.01
C LEU A 6 6.77 -11.65 15.19
N THR A 7 6.04 -11.39 16.29
CA THR A 7 5.53 -10.06 16.61
C THR A 7 6.67 -9.06 16.85
N GLN A 8 7.71 -9.46 17.63
CA GLN A 8 8.87 -8.59 17.84
C GLN A 8 9.60 -8.26 16.53
N GLU A 9 9.76 -9.24 15.64
CA GLU A 9 10.36 -9.03 14.32
C GLU A 9 9.50 -8.13 13.43
N ALA A 10 8.16 -8.29 13.47
CA ALA A 10 7.23 -7.41 12.76
C ALA A 10 7.36 -5.96 13.24
N VAL A 11 7.37 -5.71 14.55
CA VAL A 11 7.53 -4.37 15.12
C VAL A 11 8.87 -3.75 14.72
N LYS A 12 9.97 -4.49 14.80
CA LYS A 12 11.29 -4.01 14.38
C LYS A 12 11.32 -3.65 12.89
N LEU A 13 10.71 -4.50 12.06
CA LEU A 13 10.65 -4.26 10.63
C LEU A 13 9.79 -3.04 10.30
N LEU A 14 8.65 -2.88 10.99
CA LEU A 14 7.78 -1.72 10.86
C LEU A 14 8.51 -0.41 11.18
N CYS A 15 9.23 -0.37 12.31
CA CYS A 15 10.03 0.82 12.68
C CYS A 15 11.06 1.17 11.60
N ARG A 16 11.80 0.17 11.08
CA ARG A 16 12.76 0.38 9.99
C ARG A 16 12.09 0.86 8.70
N LEU A 17 10.89 0.37 8.40
CA LEU A 17 10.15 0.74 7.20
C LEU A 17 9.67 2.19 7.27
N VAL A 18 9.22 2.65 8.44
CA VAL A 18 8.81 4.05 8.67
C VAL A 18 9.95 5.03 8.45
N GLU A 19 11.18 4.65 8.80
CA GLU A 19 12.36 5.52 8.66
C GLU A 19 12.80 5.74 7.21
N ILE A 20 12.24 4.97 6.26
CA ILE A 20 12.55 5.09 4.84
C ILE A 20 11.39 5.80 4.13
N PRO A 21 11.60 7.02 3.57
CA PRO A 21 10.61 7.64 2.72
C PRO A 21 10.26 6.71 1.54
N ARG A 22 8.96 6.48 1.34
CA ARG A 22 8.45 5.51 0.36
C ARG A 22 7.15 5.96 -0.30
N THR A 23 7.12 7.24 -0.66
CA THR A 23 5.99 7.80 -1.42
C THR A 23 5.80 7.03 -2.72
N SER A 24 4.55 6.87 -3.16
CA SER A 24 4.22 6.17 -4.41
C SER A 24 5.14 6.59 -5.56
N ARG A 25 5.72 5.61 -6.27
CA ARG A 25 6.74 5.70 -7.31
C ARG A 25 8.17 6.01 -6.83
N GLU A 26 8.37 6.22 -5.54
CA GLU A 26 9.68 6.49 -4.91
C GLU A 26 10.03 5.40 -3.86
N GLU A 27 9.44 4.21 -3.97
CA GLU A 27 9.54 3.12 -2.98
C GLU A 27 10.86 2.34 -3.06
N LYS A 28 11.76 2.68 -3.97
CA LYS A 28 12.96 1.88 -4.27
C LYS A 28 13.75 1.49 -3.04
N ASP A 29 14.04 2.42 -2.14
CA ASP A 29 14.89 2.16 -0.97
C ASP A 29 14.17 1.25 0.05
N ALA A 30 12.85 1.39 0.19
CA ALA A 30 12.02 0.50 1.00
C ALA A 30 11.98 -0.91 0.39
N ALA A 31 11.79 -1.03 -0.93
CA ALA A 31 11.84 -2.30 -1.64
C ALA A 31 13.22 -2.96 -1.51
N ASP A 32 14.33 -2.21 -1.62
CA ASP A 32 15.69 -2.71 -1.43
C ASP A 32 15.90 -3.26 -0.01
N MET A 33 15.37 -2.58 1.00
CA MET A 33 15.46 -3.01 2.39
C MET A 33 14.63 -4.26 2.64
N LEU A 34 13.38 -4.30 2.15
CA LEU A 34 12.49 -5.44 2.28
C LEU A 34 13.04 -6.66 1.55
N GLU A 35 13.55 -6.50 0.32
CA GLU A 35 14.17 -7.58 -0.44
C GLU A 35 15.33 -8.22 0.32
N LYS A 36 16.21 -7.40 0.91
CA LYS A 36 17.34 -7.89 1.74
C LYS A 36 16.84 -8.64 2.97
N TYR A 37 15.88 -8.07 3.70
CA TYR A 37 15.29 -8.71 4.87
C TYR A 37 14.65 -10.06 4.52
N MET A 38 13.83 -10.11 3.47
CA MET A 38 13.17 -11.34 3.03
C MET A 38 14.18 -12.40 2.60
N LYS A 39 15.22 -12.04 1.84
CA LYS A 39 16.24 -12.96 1.35
C LYS A 39 17.15 -13.49 2.46
N TYR A 40 17.70 -12.60 3.28
CA TYR A 40 18.79 -12.95 4.20
C TYR A 40 18.29 -13.29 5.61
N ASP A 41 17.31 -12.53 6.13
CA ASP A 41 16.81 -12.76 7.49
C ASP A 41 15.66 -13.80 7.52
N CYS A 42 14.93 -13.95 6.40
CA CYS A 42 13.81 -14.88 6.31
C CYS A 42 14.06 -16.08 5.39
N SER A 43 15.19 -16.13 4.68
CA SER A 43 15.55 -17.21 3.74
C SER A 43 14.43 -17.48 2.71
N MET A 44 13.92 -16.42 2.09
CA MET A 44 12.88 -16.48 1.07
C MET A 44 13.48 -16.36 -0.35
N ASP A 45 12.92 -17.08 -1.33
CA ASP A 45 13.23 -16.91 -2.75
C ASP A 45 12.42 -15.73 -3.32
N VAL A 46 12.91 -14.52 -3.07
CA VAL A 46 12.25 -13.28 -3.45
C VAL A 46 12.53 -12.95 -4.90
N LYS A 47 11.50 -12.65 -5.63
CA LYS A 47 11.54 -12.07 -6.98
C LYS A 47 11.14 -10.60 -6.91
N ARG A 48 11.76 -9.81 -7.76
CA ARG A 48 11.52 -8.36 -7.84
C ARG A 48 11.13 -7.96 -9.26
N GLU A 49 10.12 -7.11 -9.35
CA GLU A 49 9.66 -6.49 -10.59
C GLU A 49 9.41 -5.01 -10.34
N GLY A 50 10.33 -4.15 -10.81
CA GLY A 50 10.35 -2.74 -10.43
C GLY A 50 10.57 -2.57 -8.92
N ASN A 51 9.62 -1.96 -8.22
CA ASN A 51 9.60 -1.86 -6.76
C ASN A 51 8.69 -2.91 -6.09
N ASN A 52 8.02 -3.74 -6.86
CA ASN A 52 7.23 -4.84 -6.32
C ASN A 52 8.13 -6.02 -5.92
N LEU A 53 7.76 -6.68 -4.83
CA LEU A 53 8.44 -7.90 -4.36
C LEU A 53 7.41 -9.02 -4.22
N TRP A 54 7.79 -10.22 -4.61
CA TRP A 54 6.93 -11.37 -4.39
C TRP A 54 7.74 -12.65 -4.20
N CYS A 55 7.16 -13.61 -3.52
CA CYS A 55 7.71 -14.95 -3.41
C CYS A 55 6.61 -16.00 -3.26
N MET A 56 6.89 -17.18 -3.77
CA MET A 56 6.04 -18.36 -3.64
C MET A 56 6.64 -19.29 -2.58
N ALA A 57 5.81 -19.84 -1.72
CA ALA A 57 6.24 -20.89 -0.82
C ALA A 57 6.74 -22.11 -1.62
N PRO A 58 7.72 -22.87 -1.11
CA PRO A 58 8.21 -24.08 -1.78
C PRO A 58 7.09 -25.09 -2.07
N GLY A 59 7.25 -25.87 -3.13
CA GLY A 59 6.30 -26.93 -3.47
C GLY A 59 5.06 -26.45 -4.23
N TYR A 60 5.18 -25.38 -5.01
CA TYR A 60 4.10 -24.93 -5.90
C TYR A 60 3.61 -26.06 -6.82
N GLU A 61 2.30 -26.25 -6.85
CA GLU A 61 1.62 -27.21 -7.74
C GLU A 61 0.48 -26.50 -8.49
N LYS A 62 0.56 -26.51 -9.81
CA LYS A 62 -0.43 -25.84 -10.69
C LYS A 62 -1.88 -26.33 -10.48
N SER A 63 -2.05 -27.54 -9.98
CA SER A 63 -3.37 -28.14 -9.70
C SER A 63 -4.01 -27.67 -8.40
N ARG A 64 -3.23 -27.06 -7.49
CA ARG A 64 -3.74 -26.53 -6.21
C ARG A 64 -4.21 -25.09 -6.35
N PRO A 65 -5.24 -24.68 -5.60
CA PRO A 65 -5.62 -23.27 -5.53
C PRO A 65 -4.48 -22.44 -4.92
N THR A 66 -4.38 -21.18 -5.30
CA THR A 66 -3.38 -20.23 -4.79
C THR A 66 -4.02 -19.19 -3.91
N LEU A 67 -3.56 -19.10 -2.67
CA LEU A 67 -3.82 -18.00 -1.75
C LEU A 67 -2.69 -16.97 -1.86
N MET A 68 -3.04 -15.73 -2.19
CA MET A 68 -2.13 -14.60 -2.14
C MET A 68 -2.32 -13.81 -0.86
N LEU A 69 -1.24 -13.50 -0.17
CA LEU A 69 -1.16 -12.47 0.86
C LEU A 69 -0.58 -11.21 0.20
N ASN A 70 -1.30 -10.10 0.24
CA ASN A 70 -0.86 -8.86 -0.38
C ASN A 70 -0.91 -7.71 0.62
N ALA A 71 0.06 -6.82 0.53
CA ALA A 71 0.12 -5.52 1.19
C ALA A 71 0.91 -4.57 0.31
N HIS A 72 0.68 -3.25 0.43
CA HIS A 72 1.45 -2.30 -0.36
C HIS A 72 2.64 -1.70 0.41
N ILE A 73 3.67 -1.31 -0.37
CA ILE A 73 4.91 -0.74 0.19
C ILE A 73 4.80 0.76 0.35
N ASP A 74 4.15 1.43 -0.60
CA ASP A 74 4.12 2.88 -0.70
C ASP A 74 3.26 3.57 0.38
N THR A 75 3.38 4.88 0.42
CA THR A 75 2.58 5.77 1.26
C THR A 75 2.21 7.02 0.49
N VAL A 76 1.20 7.73 0.95
CA VAL A 76 0.94 9.12 0.56
C VAL A 76 2.09 10.05 0.99
N LYS A 77 2.11 11.28 0.47
CA LYS A 77 3.03 12.30 0.97
C LYS A 77 2.61 12.80 2.36
N PRO A 78 3.58 13.04 3.27
CA PRO A 78 3.24 13.60 4.57
C PRO A 78 2.66 15.02 4.41
N THR A 79 1.68 15.35 5.22
CA THR A 79 1.09 16.68 5.29
C THR A 79 1.76 17.52 6.38
N SER A 80 1.54 18.84 6.35
CA SER A 80 2.02 19.76 7.40
C SER A 80 1.32 19.57 8.76
N ALA A 81 0.29 18.75 8.83
CA ALA A 81 -0.48 18.50 10.06
C ALA A 81 0.17 17.46 10.99
N TRP A 82 1.25 16.80 10.58
CA TRP A 82 1.96 15.83 11.41
C TRP A 82 2.53 16.47 12.67
N LYS A 83 2.24 15.86 13.85
CA LYS A 83 2.78 16.30 15.14
C LYS A 83 4.13 15.67 15.47
N HIS A 84 4.35 14.42 15.02
CA HIS A 84 5.62 13.70 15.09
C HIS A 84 6.35 13.81 13.74
N ASN A 85 7.64 13.48 13.72
CA ASN A 85 8.32 13.33 12.43
C ASN A 85 7.73 12.12 11.69
N PRO A 86 7.14 12.29 10.50
CA PRO A 86 6.50 11.19 9.77
C PRO A 86 7.46 10.06 9.41
N HIS A 87 8.75 10.35 9.27
CA HIS A 87 9.81 9.38 8.93
C HIS A 87 10.67 9.00 10.14
N GLN A 88 10.07 9.00 11.33
CA GLN A 88 10.71 8.51 12.56
C GLN A 88 9.69 7.70 13.35
N ALA A 89 9.95 6.40 13.51
CA ALA A 89 9.11 5.57 14.35
C ALA A 89 9.22 6.03 15.81
N THR A 90 8.11 6.54 16.34
CA THR A 90 8.01 6.99 17.73
C THR A 90 7.06 6.06 18.47
N SER A 91 7.50 5.46 19.58
CA SER A 91 6.67 4.57 20.39
C SER A 91 6.25 5.28 21.68
N GLU A 92 4.94 5.42 21.90
CA GLU A 92 4.33 6.02 23.09
C GLU A 92 3.10 5.18 23.47
N ASP A 93 2.97 4.80 24.75
CA ASP A 93 1.79 4.10 25.30
C ASP A 93 1.30 2.92 24.43
N ASP A 94 2.17 1.99 24.08
CA ASP A 94 1.89 0.82 23.21
C ASP A 94 1.46 1.17 21.77
N THR A 95 1.64 2.42 21.35
CA THR A 95 1.33 2.90 20.00
C THR A 95 2.61 3.28 19.26
N ILE A 96 2.71 2.94 18.00
CA ILE A 96 3.81 3.34 17.11
C ILE A 96 3.28 4.40 16.16
N TYR A 97 3.86 5.61 16.26
CA TYR A 97 3.57 6.72 15.36
C TYR A 97 4.59 6.79 14.23
N GLY A 98 4.12 7.07 13.02
CA GLY A 98 4.92 7.24 11.81
C GLY A 98 4.07 7.13 10.56
N LEU A 99 4.50 7.72 9.45
CA LEU A 99 3.79 7.64 8.19
C LEU A 99 3.76 6.21 7.66
N GLY A 100 2.57 5.71 7.34
CA GLY A 100 2.38 4.35 6.87
C GLY A 100 2.58 3.27 7.94
N THR A 101 2.46 3.59 9.25
CA THR A 101 2.44 2.55 10.29
C THR A 101 1.20 1.69 10.21
N ASN A 102 0.05 2.29 9.94
CA ASN A 102 -1.24 1.61 9.83
C ASN A 102 -1.59 1.29 8.38
N ASP A 103 -1.42 2.25 7.49
CA ASP A 103 -1.66 2.17 6.05
C ASP A 103 -0.31 2.18 5.31
N ASP A 104 0.25 1.07 4.86
CA ASP A 104 -0.18 -0.31 5.08
C ASP A 104 0.92 -1.13 5.80
N GLY A 105 1.83 -0.43 6.50
CA GLY A 105 3.01 -1.04 7.13
C GLY A 105 2.66 -2.14 8.13
N ALA A 106 1.63 -1.97 8.96
CA ALA A 106 1.23 -2.98 9.94
C ALA A 106 0.76 -4.27 9.26
N SER A 107 -0.05 -4.16 8.21
CA SER A 107 -0.49 -5.32 7.44
C SER A 107 0.69 -5.95 6.69
N LEU A 108 1.55 -5.14 6.06
CA LEU A 108 2.74 -5.60 5.35
C LEU A 108 3.61 -6.48 6.24
N VAL A 109 4.02 -5.98 7.41
CA VAL A 109 4.90 -6.73 8.29
C VAL A 109 4.21 -7.95 8.89
N SER A 110 2.90 -7.87 9.17
CA SER A 110 2.11 -8.98 9.72
C SER A 110 1.97 -10.10 8.70
N LEU A 111 1.55 -9.79 7.46
CA LEU A 111 1.39 -10.78 6.40
C LEU A 111 2.73 -11.41 5.99
N LEU A 112 3.83 -10.64 6.02
CA LEU A 112 5.17 -11.16 5.80
C LEU A 112 5.56 -12.18 6.87
N GLN A 113 5.30 -11.91 8.17
CA GLN A 113 5.59 -12.86 9.23
C GLN A 113 4.66 -14.09 9.19
N VAL A 114 3.39 -13.92 8.80
CA VAL A 114 2.47 -15.04 8.56
C VAL A 114 3.02 -15.92 7.43
N PHE A 115 3.39 -15.34 6.29
CA PHE A 115 4.01 -16.08 5.19
C PHE A 115 5.28 -16.81 5.67
N ARG A 116 6.18 -16.12 6.40
CA ARG A 116 7.39 -16.70 6.97
C ARG A 116 7.11 -17.90 7.85
N SER A 117 6.03 -17.88 8.62
CA SER A 117 5.66 -18.99 9.51
C SER A 117 5.09 -20.20 8.78
N LEU A 118 4.47 -19.98 7.63
CA LEU A 118 3.73 -21.00 6.89
C LEU A 118 4.48 -21.55 5.66
N LYS A 119 5.50 -20.83 5.14
CA LYS A 119 6.14 -21.17 3.87
C LYS A 119 6.73 -22.57 3.76
N ASP A 120 7.12 -23.16 4.88
CA ASP A 120 7.74 -24.49 4.96
C ASP A 120 6.73 -25.56 5.44
N GLU A 121 5.46 -25.19 5.67
CA GLU A 121 4.41 -26.12 6.08
C GLU A 121 3.78 -26.83 4.88
N GLN A 122 3.24 -28.03 5.12
CA GLN A 122 2.48 -28.75 4.09
C GLN A 122 1.04 -28.19 4.04
N LEU A 123 0.80 -27.27 3.11
CA LEU A 123 -0.48 -26.62 2.92
C LEU A 123 -1.26 -27.31 1.78
N PRO A 124 -2.62 -27.39 1.87
CA PRO A 124 -3.46 -27.90 0.79
C PRO A 124 -3.63 -26.92 -0.39
N TYR A 125 -2.95 -25.78 -0.36
CA TYR A 125 -2.95 -24.71 -1.35
C TYR A 125 -1.54 -24.15 -1.55
N ASN A 126 -1.33 -23.48 -2.67
CA ASN A 126 -0.12 -22.69 -2.88
C ASN A 126 -0.22 -21.38 -2.09
N LEU A 127 0.86 -20.97 -1.45
CA LEU A 127 0.92 -19.72 -0.70
C LEU A 127 1.87 -18.75 -1.41
N LEU A 128 1.37 -17.56 -1.73
CA LEU A 128 2.08 -16.47 -2.39
C LEU A 128 2.08 -15.24 -1.48
N LEU A 129 3.21 -14.57 -1.32
CA LEU A 129 3.31 -13.24 -0.76
C LEU A 129 3.63 -12.26 -1.88
N ALA A 130 2.89 -11.16 -1.96
CA ALA A 130 3.13 -10.06 -2.88
C ALA A 130 3.12 -8.73 -2.12
N LEU A 131 4.21 -7.98 -2.18
CA LEU A 131 4.32 -6.63 -1.66
C LEU A 131 4.35 -5.69 -2.86
N SER A 132 3.26 -4.95 -3.05
CA SER A 132 3.03 -4.11 -4.24
C SER A 132 3.46 -2.67 -4.02
N ALA A 133 3.87 -2.01 -5.09
CA ALA A 133 4.15 -0.59 -5.15
C ALA A 133 2.97 0.18 -5.78
N GLU A 134 3.00 1.50 -5.71
CA GLU A 134 2.09 2.44 -6.40
C GLU A 134 0.59 2.23 -6.07
N GLU A 135 0.23 1.66 -4.91
CA GLU A 135 -1.18 1.42 -4.54
C GLU A 135 -1.93 2.74 -4.39
N GLU A 136 -1.41 3.68 -3.63
CA GLU A 136 -2.01 4.96 -3.22
C GLU A 136 -2.31 5.91 -4.41
N VAL A 137 -1.79 5.59 -5.58
CA VAL A 137 -2.00 6.33 -6.83
C VAL A 137 -2.61 5.48 -7.94
N SER A 138 -3.10 4.28 -7.61
CA SER A 138 -3.61 3.29 -8.59
C SER A 138 -2.66 3.14 -9.78
N GLY A 139 -1.36 3.02 -9.48
CA GLY A 139 -0.29 3.07 -10.46
C GLY A 139 -0.18 1.78 -11.28
N LYS A 140 0.11 1.93 -12.57
CA LYS A 140 0.19 0.80 -13.51
C LYS A 140 1.34 -0.16 -13.25
N ASN A 141 2.40 0.28 -12.55
CA ASN A 141 3.56 -0.55 -12.26
C ASN A 141 3.43 -1.32 -10.93
N GLY A 142 2.30 -1.17 -10.21
CA GLY A 142 1.97 -1.87 -8.98
C GLY A 142 1.30 -3.22 -9.24
N MET A 143 0.19 -3.48 -8.55
CA MET A 143 -0.54 -4.75 -8.61
C MET A 143 -1.07 -5.05 -10.02
N GLU A 144 -1.47 -4.03 -10.80
CA GLU A 144 -1.92 -4.22 -12.19
C GLU A 144 -0.83 -4.93 -13.01
N HIS A 145 0.43 -4.49 -12.90
CA HIS A 145 1.56 -5.14 -13.55
C HIS A 145 1.87 -6.52 -12.96
N LEU A 146 1.90 -6.65 -11.64
CA LEU A 146 2.18 -7.92 -10.98
C LEU A 146 1.23 -9.04 -11.42
N LEU A 147 -0.06 -8.76 -11.57
CA LEU A 147 -1.05 -9.74 -11.99
C LEU A 147 -0.80 -10.29 -13.39
N THR A 148 0.01 -9.62 -14.22
CA THR A 148 0.39 -10.13 -15.56
C THR A 148 1.47 -11.21 -15.51
N ILE A 149 2.23 -11.29 -14.42
CA ILE A 149 3.38 -12.19 -14.27
C ILE A 149 3.20 -13.24 -13.16
N LEU A 150 2.30 -12.99 -12.21
CA LEU A 150 1.98 -13.94 -11.16
C LEU A 150 1.20 -15.15 -11.69
N PRO A 151 1.30 -16.32 -11.03
CA PRO A 151 0.41 -17.44 -11.37
C PRO A 151 -1.05 -17.07 -11.08
N LYS A 152 -1.96 -17.91 -11.57
CA LYS A 152 -3.40 -17.76 -11.25
C LYS A 152 -3.59 -17.69 -9.74
N ILE A 153 -4.31 -16.67 -9.28
CA ILE A 153 -4.70 -16.46 -7.89
C ILE A 153 -6.16 -16.85 -7.76
N ASP A 154 -6.51 -17.68 -6.79
CA ASP A 154 -7.88 -18.12 -6.54
C ASP A 154 -8.51 -17.34 -5.37
N VAL A 155 -7.70 -16.95 -4.38
CA VAL A 155 -8.10 -16.11 -3.24
C VAL A 155 -6.97 -15.14 -2.92
N ALA A 156 -7.31 -13.89 -2.63
CA ALA A 156 -6.38 -12.90 -2.11
C ALA A 156 -6.85 -12.40 -0.74
N LEU A 157 -5.92 -12.34 0.21
CA LEU A 157 -6.04 -11.59 1.45
C LEU A 157 -5.23 -10.31 1.29
N VAL A 158 -5.90 -9.18 1.17
CA VAL A 158 -5.29 -7.87 1.02
C VAL A 158 -5.25 -7.19 2.38
N GLY A 159 -4.06 -6.74 2.77
CA GLY A 159 -3.85 -5.97 3.99
C GLY A 159 -4.27 -4.53 3.77
N GLU A 160 -5.16 -4.05 4.63
CA GLU A 160 -5.65 -2.68 4.65
C GLU A 160 -6.15 -2.32 6.06
N PRO A 161 -6.20 -1.04 6.43
CA PRO A 161 -6.66 -0.61 7.76
C PRO A 161 -8.19 -0.73 7.91
N THR A 162 -8.71 -1.93 8.06
CA THR A 162 -10.14 -2.25 8.18
C THR A 162 -10.65 -2.33 9.63
N GLY A 163 -9.84 -1.91 10.60
CA GLY A 163 -10.16 -2.08 12.03
C GLY A 163 -10.23 -3.55 12.45
N MET A 164 -9.47 -4.43 11.81
CA MET A 164 -9.43 -5.89 12.03
C MET A 164 -10.76 -6.61 11.71
N HIS A 165 -11.61 -5.99 10.91
CA HIS A 165 -12.82 -6.63 10.38
C HIS A 165 -12.60 -7.03 8.92
N PRO A 166 -12.82 -8.29 8.53
CA PRO A 166 -12.67 -8.69 7.15
C PRO A 166 -13.74 -7.99 6.28
N ALA A 167 -13.29 -7.21 5.30
CA ALA A 167 -14.14 -6.65 4.27
C ALA A 167 -14.18 -7.61 3.08
N VAL A 168 -15.37 -7.99 2.66
CA VAL A 168 -15.59 -8.93 1.53
C VAL A 168 -16.20 -8.24 0.31
N ALA A 169 -16.57 -6.97 0.46
CA ALA A 169 -17.05 -6.09 -0.58
C ALA A 169 -16.89 -4.63 -0.13
N GLU A 170 -16.68 -3.75 -1.06
CA GLU A 170 -16.57 -2.31 -0.82
C GLU A 170 -17.37 -1.52 -1.85
N LYS A 171 -17.58 -0.23 -1.58
CA LYS A 171 -18.18 0.68 -2.54
C LYS A 171 -17.17 1.03 -3.62
N GLY A 172 -17.63 1.14 -4.86
CA GLY A 172 -16.79 1.65 -5.94
C GLY A 172 -16.34 3.09 -5.65
N LEU A 173 -15.13 3.42 -6.07
CA LEU A 173 -14.59 4.77 -6.08
C LEU A 173 -14.70 5.35 -7.48
N MET A 174 -15.21 6.57 -7.58
CA MET A 174 -15.20 7.35 -8.81
C MET A 174 -14.58 8.73 -8.52
N VAL A 175 -13.55 9.08 -9.27
CA VAL A 175 -12.90 10.40 -9.20
C VAL A 175 -13.31 11.19 -10.43
N LEU A 176 -13.79 12.41 -10.21
CA LEU A 176 -14.14 13.35 -11.26
C LEU A 176 -13.25 14.59 -11.16
N ASP A 177 -12.44 14.82 -12.17
CA ASP A 177 -11.64 16.02 -12.32
C ASP A 177 -12.44 17.04 -13.13
N LEU A 178 -12.77 18.17 -12.51
CA LEU A 178 -13.55 19.25 -13.10
C LEU A 178 -12.66 20.49 -13.28
N THR A 179 -12.78 21.13 -14.44
CA THR A 179 -12.02 22.36 -14.73
C THR A 179 -12.98 23.44 -15.20
N ALA A 180 -13.08 24.52 -14.43
CA ALA A 180 -13.80 25.71 -14.85
C ALA A 180 -12.91 26.60 -15.72
N HIS A 181 -13.43 27.06 -16.83
CA HIS A 181 -12.74 27.95 -17.75
C HIS A 181 -13.27 29.38 -17.63
N GLY A 182 -12.36 30.35 -17.78
CA GLY A 182 -12.69 31.77 -17.76
C GLY A 182 -11.86 32.55 -18.79
N ILE A 183 -12.15 33.83 -18.93
CA ILE A 183 -11.46 34.74 -19.84
C ILE A 183 -10.81 35.84 -19.01
N SER A 184 -9.50 36.02 -19.16
CA SER A 184 -8.78 37.09 -18.48
C SER A 184 -9.23 38.47 -18.94
N GLY A 185 -9.42 39.39 -18.00
CA GLY A 185 -9.81 40.77 -18.28
C GLY A 185 -9.33 41.72 -17.21
N HIS A 186 -9.48 43.03 -17.45
CA HIS A 186 -9.08 44.07 -16.52
C HIS A 186 -10.16 44.22 -15.42
N ALA A 187 -9.82 43.87 -14.18
CA ALA A 187 -10.76 43.82 -13.05
C ALA A 187 -11.52 45.15 -12.83
N ALA A 188 -10.86 46.32 -12.99
CA ALA A 188 -11.49 47.64 -12.82
C ALA A 188 -12.43 48.04 -13.98
N ARG A 189 -12.45 47.29 -15.09
CA ARG A 189 -13.28 47.57 -16.27
C ARG A 189 -14.42 46.61 -16.45
N ASN A 190 -14.56 45.67 -15.51
CA ASN A 190 -15.55 44.60 -15.59
C ASN A 190 -15.44 43.79 -16.91
N GLU A 191 -14.19 43.61 -17.40
CA GLU A 191 -13.86 42.85 -18.58
C GLU A 191 -13.47 41.41 -18.19
N GLY A 192 -13.71 40.48 -19.09
CA GLY A 192 -13.38 39.07 -18.85
C GLY A 192 -14.53 38.25 -18.27
N ASP A 193 -14.22 37.00 -17.91
CA ASP A 193 -15.16 36.05 -17.37
C ASP A 193 -14.45 35.24 -16.26
N ASN A 194 -14.99 35.28 -15.05
CA ASN A 194 -14.33 34.76 -13.88
C ASN A 194 -14.65 33.26 -13.67
N ALA A 195 -13.68 32.38 -13.96
CA ALA A 195 -13.78 30.94 -13.77
C ALA A 195 -14.19 30.51 -12.34
N ILE A 196 -13.91 31.33 -11.32
CA ILE A 196 -14.33 31.01 -9.95
C ILE A 196 -15.85 31.04 -9.82
N TYR A 197 -16.53 31.95 -10.49
CA TYR A 197 -18.00 32.03 -10.44
C TYR A 197 -18.61 30.80 -11.14
N HIS A 198 -18.08 30.39 -12.27
CA HIS A 198 -18.50 29.13 -12.94
C HIS A 198 -18.26 27.93 -12.01
N ALA A 199 -17.09 27.82 -11.41
CA ALA A 199 -16.81 26.73 -10.46
C ALA A 199 -17.79 26.73 -9.27
N MET A 200 -18.21 27.90 -8.76
CA MET A 200 -19.21 27.99 -7.68
C MET A 200 -20.57 27.45 -8.12
N GLU A 201 -21.01 27.76 -9.34
CA GLU A 201 -22.26 27.26 -9.90
C GLU A 201 -22.21 25.75 -10.09
N ASP A 202 -21.12 25.22 -10.64
CA ASP A 202 -20.89 23.78 -10.81
C ASP A 202 -20.87 23.04 -9.47
N ILE A 203 -20.21 23.59 -8.45
CA ILE A 203 -20.19 23.02 -7.09
C ILE A 203 -21.58 23.02 -6.47
N ALA A 204 -22.36 24.11 -6.66
CA ALA A 204 -23.71 24.15 -6.16
C ALA A 204 -24.60 23.08 -6.81
N TRP A 205 -24.48 22.91 -8.12
CA TRP A 205 -25.19 21.87 -8.85
C TRP A 205 -24.82 20.46 -8.37
N LEU A 206 -23.52 20.18 -8.19
CA LEU A 206 -23.04 18.89 -7.68
C LEU A 206 -23.54 18.56 -6.27
N LYS A 207 -23.75 19.58 -5.43
CA LYS A 207 -24.28 19.39 -4.07
C LYS A 207 -25.76 19.02 -4.05
N ASP A 208 -26.51 19.45 -5.07
CA ASP A 208 -27.96 19.20 -5.18
C ASP A 208 -28.26 17.90 -5.95
N PHE A 209 -27.25 17.28 -6.58
CA PHE A 209 -27.32 16.00 -7.28
C PHE A 209 -27.16 14.83 -6.31
#